data_a4acb73d39b50d4007bc35b4896b7490
#
_entry.id   a4acb73d39b50d4007bc35b4896b7490
#
_cell.length_a   1.000
_cell.length_b   1.000
_cell.length_c   1.000
_cell.angle_alpha   90.00
_cell.angle_beta   90.00
_cell.angle_gamma   90.00
#
_symmetry.space_group_name_H-M   'P 1'
#
loop_
_entity.id
_entity.type
_entity.pdbx_description
1 polymer ?
#
loop_
_entity_poly.entity_id
_entity_poly.type
_entity_poly.pdbx_seq_one_letter_code
_entity_poly.pdbx_strand_id
1 'polypeptide(L)'
;MTSQTTLYRQDLEALYPRPYKAVVDSAAKQYGTDPNFVWAIMRQESAFKPDARSYVGAAGLMQFMPATAREEAKRAGLAKYDLYNPSDSIRLGASHLATLSKSFARPEYVMAAYNAGGGNTRKWLKDGGDRLDLAHWIERIPFTETSGYVQRVSANLEIYRRLYNAKK
;
A
#
# COMPACT_ATOMS: atom_id res chain seq x y z
N MET A 1 -12.78 11.81 -28.73
CA MET A 1 -11.83 12.16 -27.65
C MET A 1 -10.76 13.06 -28.24
N THR A 2 -10.60 14.25 -27.72
CA THR A 2 -9.64 15.21 -28.24
C THR A 2 -8.20 14.77 -27.95
N SER A 3 -7.27 15.11 -28.83
CA SER A 3 -5.82 14.83 -28.73
C SER A 3 -5.22 15.19 -27.36
N GLN A 4 -5.71 16.25 -26.73
CA GLN A 4 -5.28 16.74 -25.42
C GLN A 4 -5.58 15.75 -24.27
N THR A 5 -6.74 15.07 -24.29
CA THR A 5 -7.09 14.07 -23.25
C THR A 5 -6.20 12.83 -23.34
N THR A 6 -5.79 12.46 -24.54
CA THR A 6 -4.91 11.31 -24.77
C THR A 6 -3.49 11.61 -24.28
N LEU A 7 -2.95 12.80 -24.57
CA LEU A 7 -1.63 13.23 -24.08
C LEU A 7 -1.57 13.26 -22.54
N TYR A 8 -2.58 13.87 -21.90
CA TYR A 8 -2.65 13.93 -20.44
C TYR A 8 -2.69 12.54 -19.79
N ARG A 9 -3.41 11.58 -20.35
CA ARG A 9 -3.45 10.22 -19.87
C ARG A 9 -2.10 9.52 -19.98
N GLN A 10 -1.39 9.67 -21.09
CA GLN A 10 -0.05 9.11 -21.27
C GLN A 10 0.96 9.69 -20.27
N ASP A 11 0.88 11.00 -20.01
CA ASP A 11 1.72 11.64 -18.99
C ASP A 11 1.46 11.08 -17.59
N LEU A 12 0.19 10.88 -17.24
CA LEU A 12 -0.18 10.27 -15.95
C LEU A 12 0.27 8.80 -15.87
N GLU A 13 0.14 8.02 -16.94
CA GLU A 13 0.62 6.62 -16.97
C GLU A 13 2.15 6.55 -16.82
N ALA A 14 2.89 7.52 -17.36
CA ALA A 14 4.33 7.63 -17.16
C ALA A 14 4.70 8.00 -15.71
N LEU A 15 3.91 8.88 -15.08
CA LEU A 15 4.09 9.27 -13.67
C LEU A 15 3.63 8.20 -12.69
N TYR A 16 2.65 7.36 -13.08
CA TYR A 16 2.09 6.26 -12.28
C TYR A 16 2.30 4.91 -12.97
N PRO A 17 3.56 4.48 -13.15
CA PRO A 17 3.88 3.23 -13.81
C PRO A 17 3.40 2.03 -12.98
N ARG A 18 3.23 0.89 -13.65
CA ARG A 18 2.92 -0.40 -13.03
C ARG A 18 4.10 -1.39 -13.18
N PRO A 19 5.23 -1.14 -12.53
CA PRO A 19 6.34 -2.07 -12.58
C PRO A 19 5.96 -3.41 -11.95
N TYR A 20 6.66 -4.47 -12.34
CA TYR A 20 6.42 -5.84 -11.85
C TYR A 20 4.97 -6.33 -12.05
N LYS A 21 4.30 -5.88 -13.11
CA LYS A 21 2.86 -6.09 -13.30
C LYS A 21 2.42 -7.55 -13.16
N ALA A 22 3.13 -8.49 -13.78
CA ALA A 22 2.78 -9.90 -13.70
C ALA A 22 2.83 -10.45 -12.26
N VAL A 23 3.83 -10.00 -11.47
CA VAL A 23 3.99 -10.40 -10.07
C VAL A 23 2.89 -9.78 -9.20
N VAL A 24 2.61 -8.49 -9.39
CA VAL A 24 1.55 -7.79 -8.64
C VAL A 24 0.18 -8.41 -8.93
N ASP A 25 -0.16 -8.63 -10.21
CA ASP A 25 -1.44 -9.23 -10.59
C ASP A 25 -1.61 -10.64 -10.01
N SER A 26 -0.55 -11.46 -10.07
CA SER A 26 -0.55 -12.80 -9.51
C SER A 26 -0.74 -12.79 -7.99
N ALA A 27 0.03 -11.96 -7.28
CA ALA A 27 -0.05 -11.85 -5.83
C ALA A 27 -1.41 -11.27 -5.38
N ALA A 28 -1.90 -10.24 -6.06
CA ALA A 28 -3.20 -9.64 -5.78
C ALA A 28 -4.34 -10.66 -5.94
N LYS A 29 -4.30 -11.47 -6.99
CA LYS A 29 -5.26 -12.57 -7.20
C LYS A 29 -5.13 -13.64 -6.12
N GLN A 30 -3.91 -14.05 -5.78
CA GLN A 30 -3.64 -15.10 -4.79
C GLN A 30 -4.17 -14.73 -3.40
N TYR A 31 -3.97 -13.50 -2.95
CA TYR A 31 -4.33 -13.05 -1.61
C TYR A 31 -5.66 -12.29 -1.54
N GLY A 32 -6.29 -12.00 -2.67
CA GLY A 32 -7.58 -11.29 -2.73
C GLY A 32 -7.46 -9.81 -2.37
N THR A 33 -6.41 -9.12 -2.84
CA THR A 33 -6.23 -7.68 -2.64
C THR A 33 -6.33 -6.90 -3.97
N ASP A 34 -6.56 -5.59 -3.89
CA ASP A 34 -6.58 -4.72 -5.05
C ASP A 34 -5.14 -4.49 -5.56
N PRO A 35 -4.80 -4.83 -6.81
CA PRO A 35 -3.46 -4.60 -7.36
C PRO A 35 -3.08 -3.11 -7.38
N ASN A 36 -4.05 -2.20 -7.55
CA ASN A 36 -3.80 -0.76 -7.48
C ASN A 36 -3.35 -0.33 -6.09
N PHE A 37 -3.85 -0.99 -5.04
CA PHE A 37 -3.41 -0.73 -3.68
C PHE A 37 -1.96 -1.16 -3.47
N VAL A 38 -1.56 -2.31 -4.04
CA VAL A 38 -0.16 -2.76 -3.98
C VAL A 38 0.77 -1.73 -4.62
N TRP A 39 0.45 -1.20 -5.83
CA TRP A 39 1.25 -0.17 -6.47
C TRP A 39 1.25 1.15 -5.70
N ALA A 40 0.11 1.55 -5.11
CA ALA A 40 0.03 2.79 -4.33
C ALA A 40 0.94 2.75 -3.10
N ILE A 41 0.97 1.63 -2.38
CA ILE A 41 1.88 1.39 -1.25
C ILE A 41 3.33 1.34 -1.73
N MET A 42 3.65 0.49 -2.72
CA MET A 42 5.00 0.34 -3.26
C MET A 42 5.61 1.67 -3.72
N ARG A 43 4.80 2.51 -4.37
CA ARG A 43 5.22 3.86 -4.78
C ARG A 43 5.62 4.71 -3.57
N GLN A 44 4.82 4.70 -2.52
CA GLN A 44 5.08 5.47 -1.31
C GLN A 44 6.27 4.94 -0.52
N GLU A 45 6.43 3.63 -0.44
CA GLU A 45 7.45 2.99 0.38
C GLU A 45 8.86 3.06 -0.20
N SER A 46 9.00 2.84 -1.49
CA SER A 46 10.31 2.67 -2.12
C SER A 46 10.51 3.46 -3.41
N ALA A 47 9.48 4.14 -3.92
CA ALA A 47 9.48 4.66 -5.30
C ALA A 47 9.91 3.57 -6.31
N PHE A 48 9.48 2.32 -6.07
CA PHE A 48 9.75 1.13 -6.88
C PHE A 48 11.21 0.66 -6.90
N LYS A 49 12.03 1.07 -5.93
CA LYS A 49 13.43 0.63 -5.80
C LYS A 49 13.50 -0.65 -4.98
N PRO A 50 13.92 -1.78 -5.57
CA PRO A 50 13.94 -3.07 -4.87
C PRO A 50 15.01 -3.14 -3.77
N ASP A 51 16.07 -2.35 -3.89
CA ASP A 51 17.19 -2.24 -2.96
C ASP A 51 16.98 -1.16 -1.88
N ALA A 52 15.77 -0.56 -1.81
CA ALA A 52 15.47 0.47 -0.82
C ALA A 52 15.64 -0.06 0.60
N ARG A 53 16.31 0.72 1.43
CA ARG A 53 16.50 0.46 2.86
C ARG A 53 16.35 1.75 3.66
N SER A 54 15.49 1.71 4.67
CA SER A 54 15.34 2.83 5.60
C SER A 54 16.44 2.81 6.67
N TYR A 55 16.67 3.94 7.34
CA TYR A 55 17.62 4.03 8.45
C TYR A 55 17.20 3.19 9.67
N VAL A 56 15.90 2.87 9.80
CA VAL A 56 15.37 1.99 10.86
C VAL A 56 15.35 0.51 10.48
N GLY A 57 15.81 0.17 9.26
CA GLY A 57 15.97 -1.22 8.82
C GLY A 57 14.79 -1.81 8.06
N ALA A 58 13.82 -1.00 7.63
CA ALA A 58 12.81 -1.45 6.67
C ALA A 58 13.45 -1.69 5.30
N ALA A 59 13.03 -2.72 4.58
CA ALA A 59 13.72 -3.20 3.39
C ALA A 59 12.77 -3.55 2.24
N GLY A 60 13.30 -3.33 1.01
CA GLY A 60 12.71 -3.75 -0.25
C GLY A 60 11.56 -2.88 -0.73
N LEU A 61 10.89 -3.34 -1.79
CA LEU A 61 9.80 -2.61 -2.46
C LEU A 61 8.67 -2.19 -1.53
N MET A 62 8.34 -3.03 -0.56
CA MET A 62 7.21 -2.85 0.35
C MET A 62 7.62 -2.42 1.75
N GLN A 63 8.92 -2.12 1.96
CA GLN A 63 9.51 -1.60 3.19
C GLN A 63 9.10 -2.35 4.47
N PHE A 64 9.27 -3.68 4.45
CA PHE A 64 9.02 -4.48 5.63
C PHE A 64 10.11 -4.34 6.68
N MET A 65 9.68 -4.15 7.93
CA MET A 65 10.54 -4.42 9.08
C MET A 65 10.77 -5.94 9.19
N PRO A 66 11.98 -6.41 9.56
CA PRO A 66 12.28 -7.84 9.61
C PRO A 66 11.33 -8.68 10.48
N ALA A 67 10.86 -8.12 11.60
CA ALA A 67 9.91 -8.80 12.47
C ALA A 67 8.55 -8.99 11.78
N THR A 68 8.02 -7.94 11.16
CA THR A 68 6.75 -7.97 10.41
C THR A 68 6.84 -8.92 9.21
N ALA A 69 7.97 -8.88 8.48
CA ALA A 69 8.22 -9.77 7.36
C ALA A 69 8.18 -11.25 7.78
N ARG A 70 8.77 -11.59 8.92
CA ARG A 70 8.79 -12.96 9.45
C ARG A 70 7.38 -13.46 9.77
N GLU A 71 6.57 -12.64 10.43
CA GLU A 71 5.18 -12.99 10.74
C GLU A 71 4.34 -13.13 9.48
N GLU A 72 4.51 -12.21 8.52
CA GLU A 72 3.77 -12.26 7.27
C GLU A 72 4.19 -13.42 6.38
N ALA A 73 5.49 -13.76 6.33
CA ALA A 73 5.98 -14.92 5.60
C ALA A 73 5.34 -16.23 6.09
N LYS A 74 5.19 -16.39 7.41
CA LYS A 74 4.46 -17.54 7.98
C LYS A 74 3.01 -17.59 7.49
N ARG A 75 2.31 -16.45 7.49
CA ARG A 75 0.91 -16.35 7.00
C ARG A 75 0.81 -16.62 5.51
N ALA A 76 1.75 -16.09 4.73
CA ALA A 76 1.82 -16.25 3.29
C ALA A 76 2.31 -17.64 2.83
N GLY A 77 2.75 -18.51 3.76
CA GLY A 77 3.30 -19.82 3.46
C GLY A 77 4.67 -19.78 2.78
N LEU A 78 5.45 -18.72 3.02
CA LEU A 78 6.80 -18.55 2.46
C LEU A 78 7.85 -19.06 3.44
N ALA A 79 8.38 -20.25 3.20
CA ALA A 79 9.43 -20.84 4.04
C ALA A 79 10.77 -20.10 3.94
N LYS A 80 11.03 -19.49 2.78
CA LYS A 80 12.20 -18.65 2.51
C LYS A 80 11.74 -17.42 1.75
N TYR A 81 12.34 -16.28 2.03
CA TYR A 81 12.09 -15.02 1.33
C TYR A 81 13.30 -14.11 1.44
N ASP A 82 13.42 -13.22 0.45
CA ASP A 82 14.38 -12.13 0.44
C ASP A 82 13.60 -10.82 0.20
N LEU A 83 13.69 -9.86 1.14
CA LEU A 83 12.98 -8.57 1.04
C LEU A 83 13.46 -7.71 -0.13
N TYR A 84 14.66 -7.94 -0.62
CA TYR A 84 15.22 -7.27 -1.79
C TYR A 84 14.84 -7.96 -3.12
N ASN A 85 14.33 -9.20 -3.06
CA ASN A 85 13.74 -9.86 -4.21
C ASN A 85 12.35 -9.27 -4.49
N PRO A 86 12.10 -8.69 -5.69
CA PRO A 86 10.82 -8.06 -6.00
C PRO A 86 9.62 -8.97 -5.82
N SER A 87 9.73 -10.23 -6.24
CA SER A 87 8.63 -11.20 -6.14
C SER A 87 8.26 -11.48 -4.69
N ASP A 88 9.24 -11.70 -3.83
CA ASP A 88 9.00 -12.01 -2.42
C ASP A 88 8.44 -10.79 -1.68
N SER A 89 9.04 -9.61 -1.90
CA SER A 89 8.58 -8.36 -1.29
C SER A 89 7.12 -8.06 -1.67
N ILE A 90 6.76 -8.18 -2.95
CA ILE A 90 5.40 -7.94 -3.44
C ILE A 90 4.42 -8.97 -2.88
N ARG A 91 4.78 -10.25 -2.83
CA ARG A 91 3.91 -11.30 -2.27
C ARG A 91 3.63 -11.07 -0.78
N LEU A 92 4.65 -10.72 -0.01
CA LEU A 92 4.49 -10.35 1.40
C LEU A 92 3.58 -9.12 1.54
N GLY A 93 3.79 -8.08 0.72
CA GLY A 93 2.98 -6.88 0.73
C GLY A 93 1.51 -7.12 0.40
N ALA A 94 1.23 -7.90 -0.64
CA ALA A 94 -0.13 -8.23 -1.03
C ALA A 94 -0.85 -9.08 0.04
N SER A 95 -0.15 -10.04 0.66
CA SER A 95 -0.65 -10.83 1.78
C SER A 95 -0.95 -9.96 3.00
N HIS A 96 -0.04 -9.04 3.33
CA HIS A 96 -0.22 -8.13 4.47
C HIS A 96 -1.40 -7.18 4.27
N LEU A 97 -1.53 -6.58 3.08
CA LEU A 97 -2.69 -5.74 2.72
C LEU A 97 -4.00 -6.50 2.83
N ALA A 98 -4.05 -7.76 2.35
CA ALA A 98 -5.22 -8.60 2.48
C ALA A 98 -5.57 -8.89 3.95
N THR A 99 -4.56 -9.15 4.79
CA THR A 99 -4.73 -9.37 6.23
C THR A 99 -5.27 -8.12 6.93
N LEU A 100 -4.70 -6.96 6.63
CA LEU A 100 -5.16 -5.69 7.20
C LEU A 100 -6.58 -5.33 6.72
N SER A 101 -6.90 -5.58 5.44
CA SER A 101 -8.23 -5.31 4.89
C SER A 101 -9.34 -6.16 5.50
N LYS A 102 -9.02 -7.32 6.08
CA LYS A 102 -9.98 -8.11 6.88
C LYS A 102 -10.24 -7.49 8.26
N SER A 103 -9.28 -6.72 8.77
CA SER A 103 -9.34 -6.13 10.11
C SER A 103 -9.87 -4.70 10.12
N PHE A 104 -9.81 -4.01 8.99
CA PHE A 104 -10.15 -2.59 8.86
C PHE A 104 -11.07 -2.35 7.66
N ALA A 105 -12.20 -1.68 7.91
CA ALA A 105 -13.27 -1.51 6.93
C ALA A 105 -12.96 -0.52 5.79
N ARG A 106 -12.01 0.40 6.00
CA ARG A 106 -11.67 1.45 5.03
C ARG A 106 -10.21 1.35 4.59
N PRO A 107 -9.90 1.62 3.31
CA PRO A 107 -8.52 1.64 2.84
C PRO A 107 -7.59 2.56 3.65
N GLU A 108 -8.09 3.71 4.10
CA GLU A 108 -7.33 4.68 4.89
C GLU A 108 -6.91 4.11 6.26
N TYR A 109 -7.78 3.29 6.87
CA TYR A 109 -7.44 2.59 8.11
C TYR A 109 -6.40 1.49 7.87
N VAL A 110 -6.48 0.82 6.71
CA VAL A 110 -5.46 -0.15 6.27
C VAL A 110 -4.12 0.55 6.05
N MET A 111 -4.10 1.72 5.42
CA MET A 111 -2.90 2.53 5.21
C MET A 111 -2.26 2.95 6.54
N ALA A 112 -3.06 3.43 7.49
CA ALA A 112 -2.58 3.78 8.82
C ALA A 112 -2.01 2.57 9.57
N ALA A 113 -2.67 1.41 9.45
CA ALA A 113 -2.22 0.16 10.06
C ALA A 113 -0.95 -0.37 9.40
N TYR A 114 -0.78 -0.18 8.10
CA TYR A 114 0.44 -0.54 7.39
C TYR A 114 1.64 0.26 7.89
N ASN A 115 1.48 1.57 8.04
CA ASN A 115 2.55 2.49 8.45
C ASN A 115 2.82 2.46 9.96
N ALA A 116 1.78 2.56 10.79
CA ALA A 116 1.91 2.71 12.25
C ALA A 116 1.56 1.44 13.06
N GLY A 117 1.12 0.39 12.38
CA GLY A 117 0.67 -0.85 13.02
C GLY A 117 -0.80 -0.86 13.40
N GLY A 118 -1.41 -2.05 13.30
CA GLY A 118 -2.84 -2.23 13.56
C GLY A 118 -3.26 -1.93 15.01
N GLY A 119 -2.35 -2.04 15.96
CA GLY A 119 -2.61 -1.68 17.37
C GLY A 119 -2.91 -0.20 17.55
N ASN A 120 -2.05 0.66 17.01
CA ASN A 120 -2.25 2.11 17.04
C ASN A 120 -3.52 2.52 16.31
N THR A 121 -3.76 1.97 15.13
CA THR A 121 -4.96 2.28 14.33
C THR A 121 -6.25 1.91 15.08
N ARG A 122 -6.31 0.73 15.69
CA ARG A 122 -7.46 0.33 16.52
C ARG A 122 -7.68 1.26 17.71
N LYS A 123 -6.59 1.70 18.37
CA LYS A 123 -6.68 2.66 19.46
C LYS A 123 -7.27 3.99 18.98
N TRP A 124 -6.77 4.54 17.87
CA TRP A 124 -7.26 5.82 17.33
C TRP A 124 -8.74 5.75 16.89
N LEU A 125 -9.18 4.61 16.37
CA LEU A 125 -10.59 4.40 16.05
C LEU A 125 -11.45 4.32 17.32
N LYS A 126 -11.01 3.57 18.33
CA LYS A 126 -11.72 3.40 19.60
C LYS A 126 -11.83 4.70 20.39
N ASP A 127 -10.81 5.56 20.33
CA ASP A 127 -10.77 6.85 21.03
C ASP A 127 -11.69 7.92 20.37
N GLY A 128 -12.76 7.49 19.71
CA GLY A 128 -13.79 8.31 19.08
C GLY A 128 -13.57 8.55 17.58
N GLY A 129 -12.54 7.95 17.00
CA GLY A 129 -12.25 8.10 15.59
C GLY A 129 -13.29 7.47 14.66
N ASP A 130 -14.02 6.46 15.12
CA ASP A 130 -15.11 5.79 14.41
C ASP A 130 -16.33 6.71 14.16
N ARG A 131 -16.47 7.78 14.94
CA ARG A 131 -17.55 8.77 14.85
C ARG A 131 -17.22 9.98 13.99
N LEU A 132 -15.96 10.10 13.58
CA LEU A 132 -15.50 11.19 12.73
C LEU A 132 -15.76 10.87 11.26
N ASP A 133 -16.00 11.91 10.46
CA ASP A 133 -15.82 11.75 9.03
C ASP A 133 -14.34 11.45 8.72
N LEU A 134 -14.09 10.90 7.54
CA LEU A 134 -12.78 10.38 7.20
C LEU A 134 -11.68 11.45 7.19
N ALA A 135 -11.99 12.65 6.70
CA ALA A 135 -11.03 13.73 6.61
C ALA A 135 -10.57 14.18 8.01
N HIS A 136 -11.53 14.40 8.92
CA HIS A 136 -11.23 14.73 10.32
C HIS A 136 -10.48 13.61 11.03
N TRP A 137 -10.81 12.34 10.75
CA TRP A 137 -10.07 11.24 11.34
C TRP A 137 -8.60 11.24 10.92
N ILE A 138 -8.31 11.44 9.62
CA ILE A 138 -6.94 11.50 9.09
C ILE A 138 -6.15 12.65 9.74
N GLU A 139 -6.76 13.83 9.86
CA GLU A 139 -6.13 14.99 10.49
C GLU A 139 -5.83 14.77 11.98
N ARG A 140 -6.64 13.98 12.67
CA ARG A 140 -6.47 13.68 14.10
C ARG A 140 -5.59 12.48 14.39
N ILE A 141 -5.00 11.82 13.39
CA ILE A 141 -3.98 10.80 13.62
C ILE A 141 -2.82 11.43 14.40
N PRO A 142 -2.48 10.92 15.63
CA PRO A 142 -1.47 11.55 16.48
C PRO A 142 -0.06 11.55 15.90
N PHE A 143 0.22 10.63 14.99
CA PHE A 143 1.52 10.54 14.31
C PHE A 143 1.45 11.33 13.00
N THR A 144 2.12 12.48 12.96
CA THR A 144 2.18 13.35 11.77
C THR A 144 2.68 12.61 10.52
N GLU A 145 3.67 11.73 10.69
CA GLU A 145 4.17 10.89 9.59
C GLU A 145 3.05 10.00 9.03
N THR A 146 2.27 9.34 9.90
CA THR A 146 1.18 8.45 9.49
C THR A 146 0.03 9.21 8.85
N SER A 147 -0.36 10.37 9.38
CA SER A 147 -1.37 11.23 8.76
C SER A 147 -0.97 11.62 7.33
N GLY A 148 0.25 12.11 7.15
CA GLY A 148 0.78 12.43 5.82
C GLY A 148 0.93 11.20 4.91
N TYR A 149 1.29 10.05 5.46
CA TYR A 149 1.35 8.79 4.73
C TYR A 149 -0.03 8.40 4.16
N VAL A 150 -1.06 8.41 5.00
CA VAL A 150 -2.44 8.09 4.59
C VAL A 150 -2.89 9.02 3.47
N GLN A 151 -2.66 10.32 3.60
CA GLN A 151 -3.03 11.30 2.55
C GLN A 151 -2.34 11.00 1.21
N ARG A 152 -1.02 10.75 1.22
CA ARG A 152 -0.26 10.46 0.00
C ARG A 152 -0.66 9.13 -0.65
N VAL A 153 -0.84 8.08 0.14
CA VAL A 153 -1.24 6.77 -0.39
C VAL A 153 -2.68 6.79 -0.90
N SER A 154 -3.59 7.53 -0.24
CA SER A 154 -4.96 7.72 -0.72
C SER A 154 -4.98 8.40 -2.09
N ALA A 155 -4.20 9.47 -2.27
CA ALA A 155 -4.07 10.12 -3.57
C ALA A 155 -3.50 9.19 -4.63
N ASN A 156 -2.44 8.44 -4.31
CA ASN A 156 -1.86 7.45 -5.21
C ASN A 156 -2.88 6.38 -5.63
N LEU A 157 -3.60 5.81 -4.66
CA LEU A 157 -4.60 4.77 -4.91
C LEU A 157 -5.73 5.25 -5.83
N GLU A 158 -6.23 6.45 -5.58
CA GLU A 158 -7.27 7.06 -6.41
C GLU A 158 -6.81 7.25 -7.85
N ILE A 159 -5.58 7.75 -8.07
CA ILE A 159 -5.02 7.93 -9.40
C ILE A 159 -4.83 6.59 -10.10
N TYR A 160 -4.25 5.58 -9.43
CA TYR A 160 -4.11 4.24 -9.99
C TYR A 160 -5.47 3.65 -10.41
N ARG A 161 -6.49 3.75 -9.56
CA ARG A 161 -7.84 3.26 -9.86
C ARG A 161 -8.46 3.99 -11.06
N ARG A 162 -8.36 5.31 -11.12
CA ARG A 162 -8.85 6.10 -12.28
C ARG A 162 -8.15 5.74 -13.57
N LEU A 163 -6.83 5.56 -13.55
CA LEU A 163 -6.07 5.23 -14.74
C LEU A 163 -6.33 3.80 -15.24
N TYR A 164 -6.43 2.84 -14.34
CA TYR A 164 -6.33 1.44 -14.68
C TYR A 164 -7.60 0.60 -14.47
N ASN A 165 -8.59 1.09 -13.70
CA ASN A 165 -9.91 0.48 -13.57
C ASN A 165 -10.96 1.10 -14.49
N ALA A 166 -10.70 2.26 -15.08
CA ALA A 166 -11.64 2.85 -16.04
C ALA A 166 -11.85 1.86 -17.18
N LYS A 167 -13.07 1.36 -17.32
CA LYS A 167 -13.47 0.53 -18.47
C LYS A 167 -13.15 1.32 -19.75
N LYS A 168 -12.42 0.68 -20.65
CA LYS A 168 -12.17 1.17 -22.00
C LYS A 168 -13.47 1.42 -22.74
#